data_06b800746ab7fee5b1c12cdffd7340f4
#
_entry.id   06b800746ab7fee5b1c12cdffd7340f4
#
_cell.length_a   1.000
_cell.length_b   1.000
_cell.length_c   1.000
_cell.angle_alpha   90.00
_cell.angle_beta   90.00
_cell.angle_gamma   90.00
#
_symmetry.space_group_name_H-M   'P 1'
#
loop_
_entity.id
_entity.type
_entity.pdbx_description
1 polymer ?
#
loop_
_entity_poly.entity_id
_entity_poly.type
_entity_poly.pdbx_seq_one_letter_code
_entity_poly.pdbx_strand_id
1 'polypeptide(L)'
;MDKDKSNKMLKTLLNIIATIIALAILAVASYFLYKNIKENNSEDTKLAYTDLVKEIQAGNVEKIEMTTGSPSLKVKMKDVEKEKTTIIPSVQVFSELVQQKVLEDNNIQLETKTPSILSQIPSYFFSILPTIIMVALFIMIFKMQGLGDKGQVYDDTERKTKITFDDIAGLDEEKEELKEIVEFFKKPKKFTEMGAKIPKGVLLYGKPGTGKTLIAKAIAGEADVPFISMSGSEFIEMFAGLGASRVRKLFEKARKLAPCIVFIDEIDAIGSRRSSNSGAESENNQTLNQLLVEMDGFSSEETIIVLAATNRPEMLDKALLRPGRFDRQVTVPAPDLPGREAILKIHAKDKKLAEDVSLYSIAEDTAGFTGAELANILNEAAIIATKKNHEAITNADLDEAVKKVTVGLEKTSRKISEKDKKLTAYHEAGHAIVSQFLPTQTAVKEVSIIPRGMAGGYTMYKSDEDKYYISKTEMQEKLIALLGGRAAEKLILDDISTGASNDLEVATQIARDMITVYGMSDELGTISFKDSDGQMDYQMFGEDMQDAIGKEVKRLIDTAYRDAQEILKQNVETLHAIAKELMTKEKINEQEFNKFFM
;
A
#
# COMPACT_ATOMS: atom_id res chain seq x y z
N MET A 1 -2.32 -30.63 5.06
CA MET A 1 -1.31 -31.70 4.85
C MET A 1 -0.98 -31.96 3.35
N ASP A 2 -1.67 -31.33 2.40
CA ASP A 2 -1.46 -31.58 0.95
C ASP A 2 -0.59 -30.57 0.19
N LYS A 3 -0.39 -29.36 0.70
CA LYS A 3 0.44 -28.32 0.04
C LYS A 3 1.94 -28.67 0.02
N ASP A 4 2.44 -29.29 1.05
CA ASP A 4 3.85 -29.69 1.15
C ASP A 4 4.18 -30.87 0.20
N LYS A 5 3.22 -31.77 -0.02
CA LYS A 5 3.32 -32.85 -1.02
C LYS A 5 3.29 -32.32 -2.44
N SER A 6 2.43 -31.36 -2.75
CA SER A 6 2.32 -30.76 -4.10
C SER A 6 3.58 -29.96 -4.47
N ASN A 7 4.12 -29.15 -3.56
CA ASN A 7 5.38 -28.40 -3.76
C ASN A 7 6.59 -29.32 -3.85
N LYS A 8 6.63 -30.38 -3.07
CA LYS A 8 7.68 -31.40 -3.14
C LYS A 8 7.63 -32.17 -4.45
N MET A 9 6.42 -32.55 -4.89
CA MET A 9 6.21 -33.22 -6.16
C MET A 9 6.55 -32.33 -7.36
N LEU A 10 6.22 -31.03 -7.31
CA LEU A 10 6.56 -30.04 -8.34
C LEU A 10 8.08 -29.77 -8.41
N LYS A 11 8.76 -29.63 -7.27
CA LYS A 11 10.23 -29.51 -7.21
C LYS A 11 10.91 -30.78 -7.75
N THR A 12 10.36 -31.95 -7.42
CA THR A 12 10.88 -33.24 -7.93
C THR A 12 10.69 -33.33 -9.45
N LEU A 13 9.52 -32.91 -9.98
CA LEU A 13 9.25 -32.92 -11.43
C LEU A 13 10.16 -31.92 -12.18
N LEU A 14 10.36 -30.71 -11.63
CA LEU A 14 11.28 -29.71 -12.19
C LEU A 14 12.72 -30.20 -12.19
N ASN A 15 13.16 -30.86 -11.13
CA ASN A 15 14.50 -31.45 -11.06
C ASN A 15 14.66 -32.61 -12.04
N ILE A 16 13.62 -33.45 -12.24
CA ILE A 16 13.63 -34.53 -13.24
C ILE A 16 13.74 -33.95 -14.65
N ILE A 17 12.94 -32.91 -14.98
CA ILE A 17 13.00 -32.25 -16.28
C ILE A 17 14.38 -31.60 -16.50
N ALA A 18 14.91 -30.87 -15.52
CA ALA A 18 16.25 -30.28 -15.60
C ALA A 18 17.34 -31.35 -15.78
N THR A 19 17.21 -32.47 -15.09
CA THR A 19 18.14 -33.60 -15.22
C THR A 19 18.05 -34.26 -16.62
N ILE A 20 16.86 -34.43 -17.16
CA ILE A 20 16.66 -34.96 -18.52
C ILE A 20 17.25 -34.00 -19.58
N ILE A 21 17.05 -32.71 -19.43
CA ILE A 21 17.65 -31.69 -20.32
C ILE A 21 19.18 -31.72 -20.23
N ALA A 22 19.74 -31.79 -19.02
CA ALA A 22 21.18 -31.87 -18.81
C ALA A 22 21.77 -33.15 -19.40
N LEU A 23 21.12 -34.27 -19.25
CA LEU A 23 21.52 -35.57 -19.85
C LEU A 23 21.43 -35.52 -21.37
N ALA A 24 20.40 -34.90 -21.94
CA ALA A 24 20.27 -34.71 -23.38
C ALA A 24 21.38 -33.84 -23.95
N ILE A 25 21.72 -32.73 -23.27
CA ILE A 25 22.85 -31.86 -23.65
C ILE A 25 24.17 -32.61 -23.57
N LEU A 26 24.41 -33.38 -22.51
CA LEU A 26 25.59 -34.21 -22.36
C LEU A 26 25.68 -35.30 -23.44
N ALA A 27 24.59 -35.96 -23.79
CA ALA A 27 24.55 -36.94 -24.84
C ALA A 27 24.88 -36.36 -26.21
N VAL A 28 24.33 -35.16 -26.51
CA VAL A 28 24.62 -34.43 -27.75
C VAL A 28 26.08 -33.96 -27.77
N ALA A 29 26.58 -33.41 -26.70
CA ALA A 29 27.99 -33.00 -26.58
C ALA A 29 28.95 -34.20 -26.73
N SER A 30 28.64 -35.33 -26.09
CA SER A 30 29.41 -36.56 -26.21
C SER A 30 29.39 -37.11 -27.64
N TYR A 31 28.26 -37.04 -28.34
CA TYR A 31 28.14 -37.41 -29.74
C TYR A 31 29.01 -36.54 -30.66
N PHE A 32 29.01 -35.20 -30.45
CA PHE A 32 29.84 -34.28 -31.20
C PHE A 32 31.33 -34.52 -30.91
N LEU A 33 31.70 -34.76 -29.67
CA LEU A 33 33.09 -35.10 -29.30
C LEU A 33 33.52 -36.42 -29.94
N TYR A 34 32.70 -37.45 -29.89
CA TYR A 34 32.98 -38.72 -30.52
C TYR A 34 33.13 -38.58 -32.04
N LYS A 35 32.24 -37.81 -32.69
CA LYS A 35 32.30 -37.53 -34.12
C LYS A 35 33.60 -36.76 -34.50
N ASN A 36 33.97 -35.72 -33.73
CA ASN A 36 35.21 -34.97 -33.95
C ASN A 36 36.46 -35.81 -33.76
N ILE A 37 36.49 -36.67 -32.74
CA ILE A 37 37.64 -37.58 -32.49
C ILE A 37 37.74 -38.59 -33.63
N LYS A 38 36.62 -39.11 -34.14
CA LYS A 38 36.61 -40.04 -35.27
C LYS A 38 37.03 -39.37 -36.60
N GLU A 39 36.62 -38.13 -36.80
CA GLU A 39 37.01 -37.38 -38.00
C GLU A 39 38.50 -36.89 -37.94
N ASN A 40 39.05 -36.55 -36.77
CA ASN A 40 40.44 -36.17 -36.63
C ASN A 40 41.45 -37.33 -36.70
N ASN A 41 41.04 -38.56 -36.39
CA ASN A 41 41.92 -39.73 -36.49
C ASN A 41 42.04 -40.28 -37.92
N SER A 42 41.53 -39.60 -38.94
CA SER A 42 41.55 -40.07 -40.33
C SER A 42 42.29 -39.13 -41.28
N GLU A 43 43.46 -38.60 -40.88
CA GLU A 43 44.29 -37.81 -41.79
C GLU A 43 44.77 -38.61 -43.04
N ASP A 44 44.97 -39.92 -42.92
CA ASP A 44 45.38 -40.78 -44.02
C ASP A 44 44.29 -41.06 -45.10
N THR A 45 43.06 -40.59 -44.87
CA THR A 45 41.91 -40.85 -45.76
C THR A 45 41.38 -39.59 -46.46
N LYS A 46 42.00 -38.42 -46.27
CA LYS A 46 41.57 -37.17 -46.95
C LYS A 46 42.27 -37.02 -48.29
N LEU A 47 41.49 -36.80 -49.34
CA LEU A 47 41.98 -36.49 -50.71
C LEU A 47 41.58 -35.04 -51.03
N ALA A 48 42.54 -34.23 -51.51
CA ALA A 48 42.21 -32.88 -51.97
C ALA A 48 41.32 -32.96 -53.23
N TYR A 49 40.36 -32.04 -53.36
CA TYR A 49 39.43 -32.01 -54.51
C TYR A 49 40.18 -31.92 -55.85
N THR A 50 41.23 -31.12 -55.92
CA THR A 50 42.08 -30.97 -57.10
C THR A 50 42.78 -32.29 -57.47
N ASP A 51 43.17 -33.07 -56.47
CA ASP A 51 43.84 -34.35 -56.72
C ASP A 51 42.81 -35.44 -57.12
N LEU A 52 41.59 -35.38 -56.55
CA LEU A 52 40.49 -36.22 -57.05
C LEU A 52 40.23 -36.01 -58.54
N VAL A 53 40.17 -34.74 -58.98
CA VAL A 53 39.95 -34.44 -60.42
C VAL A 53 41.05 -35.03 -61.30
N LYS A 54 42.32 -34.95 -60.87
CA LYS A 54 43.45 -35.54 -61.59
C LYS A 54 43.39 -37.06 -61.66
N GLU A 55 43.03 -37.70 -60.53
CA GLU A 55 42.91 -39.18 -60.46
C GLU A 55 41.71 -39.70 -61.27
N ILE A 56 40.63 -38.92 -61.35
CA ILE A 56 39.51 -39.23 -62.23
C ILE A 56 39.95 -39.18 -63.71
N GLN A 57 40.70 -38.11 -64.09
CA GLN A 57 41.19 -37.98 -65.46
C GLN A 57 42.23 -39.02 -65.80
N ALA A 58 43.06 -39.47 -64.85
CA ALA A 58 44.04 -40.55 -65.01
C ALA A 58 43.37 -41.96 -65.01
N GLY A 59 42.11 -42.09 -64.77
CA GLY A 59 41.40 -43.38 -64.78
C GLY A 59 41.64 -44.27 -63.53
N ASN A 60 42.21 -43.72 -62.46
CA ASN A 60 42.57 -44.49 -61.24
C ASN A 60 41.44 -44.63 -60.21
N VAL A 61 40.25 -44.06 -60.49
CA VAL A 61 39.09 -44.15 -59.60
C VAL A 61 38.17 -45.30 -60.04
N GLU A 62 37.77 -46.13 -59.12
CA GLU A 62 36.85 -47.26 -59.33
C GLU A 62 35.39 -46.84 -59.07
N LYS A 63 35.13 -46.18 -57.92
CA LYS A 63 33.78 -45.84 -57.45
C LYS A 63 33.75 -44.52 -56.73
N ILE A 64 32.70 -43.73 -56.96
CA ILE A 64 32.42 -42.49 -56.20
C ILE A 64 31.02 -42.65 -55.56
N GLU A 65 30.96 -42.55 -54.23
CA GLU A 65 29.71 -42.51 -53.49
C GLU A 65 29.42 -41.05 -53.07
N MET A 66 28.24 -40.59 -53.43
CA MET A 66 27.73 -39.27 -53.10
C MET A 66 26.49 -39.39 -52.20
N THR A 67 26.46 -38.69 -51.08
CA THR A 67 25.28 -38.65 -50.22
C THR A 67 24.46 -37.39 -50.51
N THR A 68 23.16 -37.55 -50.82
CA THR A 68 22.27 -36.41 -51.14
C THR A 68 22.25 -35.39 -49.99
N GLY A 69 22.54 -34.11 -50.28
CA GLY A 69 22.58 -33.02 -49.29
C GLY A 69 23.87 -32.91 -48.47
N SER A 70 24.92 -33.72 -48.80
CA SER A 70 26.26 -33.61 -48.21
C SER A 70 27.29 -33.19 -49.26
N PRO A 71 28.16 -32.24 -48.96
CA PRO A 71 29.26 -31.86 -49.87
C PRO A 71 30.43 -32.86 -49.84
N SER A 72 30.31 -33.97 -49.10
CA SER A 72 31.37 -34.95 -48.93
C SER A 72 31.15 -36.16 -49.87
N LEU A 73 32.17 -36.50 -50.63
CA LEU A 73 32.24 -37.70 -51.45
C LEU A 73 33.17 -38.73 -50.83
N LYS A 74 32.79 -40.00 -50.95
CA LYS A 74 33.69 -41.13 -50.71
C LYS A 74 34.18 -41.67 -52.05
N VAL A 75 35.47 -41.88 -52.15
CA VAL A 75 36.14 -42.29 -53.38
C VAL A 75 36.91 -43.56 -53.14
N LYS A 76 36.67 -44.58 -53.96
CA LYS A 76 37.44 -45.81 -53.97
C LYS A 76 38.36 -45.80 -55.20
N MET A 77 39.66 -45.99 -54.97
CA MET A 77 40.69 -46.05 -55.98
C MET A 77 40.90 -47.50 -56.42
N LYS A 78 41.37 -47.73 -57.64
CA LYS A 78 41.53 -49.09 -58.21
C LYS A 78 42.58 -49.95 -57.51
N ASP A 79 43.65 -49.34 -56.98
CA ASP A 79 44.77 -50.06 -56.36
C ASP A 79 44.91 -49.82 -54.84
N VAL A 80 43.88 -49.26 -54.17
CA VAL A 80 43.92 -48.92 -52.74
C VAL A 80 42.67 -49.47 -52.06
N GLU A 81 42.84 -50.35 -51.08
CA GLU A 81 41.73 -50.94 -50.33
C GLU A 81 40.95 -49.96 -49.45
N LYS A 82 41.58 -48.81 -49.04
CA LYS A 82 40.96 -47.82 -48.20
C LYS A 82 40.22 -46.76 -49.02
N GLU A 83 38.95 -46.53 -48.68
CA GLU A 83 38.18 -45.43 -49.25
C GLU A 83 38.74 -44.07 -48.78
N LYS A 84 38.89 -43.14 -49.70
CA LYS A 84 39.28 -41.76 -49.40
C LYS A 84 38.08 -40.83 -49.42
N THR A 85 38.10 -39.76 -48.60
CA THR A 85 37.00 -38.79 -48.49
C THR A 85 37.46 -37.44 -49.03
N THR A 86 36.67 -36.80 -49.85
CA THR A 86 36.90 -35.44 -50.34
C THR A 86 35.65 -34.58 -50.15
N ILE A 87 35.84 -33.29 -50.04
CA ILE A 87 34.76 -32.30 -49.96
C ILE A 87 34.73 -31.54 -51.30
N ILE A 88 33.55 -31.54 -51.92
CA ILE A 88 33.31 -30.80 -53.16
C ILE A 88 32.70 -29.41 -52.89
N PRO A 89 33.07 -28.36 -53.65
CA PRO A 89 32.49 -27.04 -53.52
C PRO A 89 30.98 -26.98 -53.74
N SER A 90 30.50 -27.68 -54.75
CA SER A 90 29.08 -27.97 -55.02
C SER A 90 28.95 -29.13 -55.99
N VAL A 91 27.81 -29.79 -56.01
CA VAL A 91 27.49 -30.85 -56.95
C VAL A 91 27.52 -30.37 -58.39
N GLN A 92 27.13 -29.10 -58.63
CA GLN A 92 27.12 -28.49 -59.95
C GLN A 92 28.53 -28.23 -60.46
N VAL A 93 29.43 -27.68 -59.62
CA VAL A 93 30.83 -27.49 -59.97
C VAL A 93 31.55 -28.83 -60.21
N PHE A 94 31.23 -29.85 -59.42
CA PHE A 94 31.78 -31.18 -59.64
C PHE A 94 31.32 -31.77 -60.94
N SER A 95 30.04 -31.66 -61.31
CA SER A 95 29.49 -32.18 -62.55
C SER A 95 30.01 -31.43 -63.80
N GLU A 96 30.27 -30.13 -63.69
CA GLU A 96 30.87 -29.32 -64.79
C GLU A 96 32.35 -29.64 -65.04
N LEU A 97 33.13 -29.84 -63.96
CA LEU A 97 34.57 -30.16 -64.08
C LEU A 97 34.85 -31.61 -64.44
N VAL A 98 33.96 -32.50 -64.02
CA VAL A 98 34.02 -33.94 -64.34
C VAL A 98 32.86 -34.25 -65.27
N GLN A 99 33.02 -33.95 -66.55
CA GLN A 99 31.98 -34.23 -67.53
C GLN A 99 31.57 -35.69 -67.45
N GLN A 100 30.29 -35.97 -67.56
CA GLN A 100 29.72 -37.33 -67.49
C GLN A 100 30.45 -38.30 -68.45
N LYS A 101 30.90 -37.82 -69.61
CA LYS A 101 31.69 -38.52 -70.56
C LYS A 101 33.03 -39.07 -70.03
N VAL A 102 33.72 -38.31 -69.12
CA VAL A 102 34.97 -38.74 -68.47
C VAL A 102 34.72 -39.88 -67.48
N LEU A 103 33.57 -39.86 -66.81
CA LEU A 103 33.16 -40.95 -65.92
C LEU A 103 32.81 -42.23 -66.69
N GLU A 104 32.14 -42.10 -67.86
CA GLU A 104 31.80 -43.19 -68.74
C GLU A 104 33.03 -43.77 -69.40
N ASP A 105 33.92 -42.94 -69.99
CA ASP A 105 35.15 -43.37 -70.65
C ASP A 105 36.12 -44.11 -69.72
N ASN A 106 36.15 -43.77 -68.42
CA ASN A 106 37.00 -44.41 -67.41
C ASN A 106 36.32 -45.52 -66.62
N ASN A 107 35.07 -45.87 -66.97
CA ASN A 107 34.27 -46.89 -66.32
C ASN A 107 34.13 -46.71 -64.78
N ILE A 108 33.87 -45.48 -64.32
CA ILE A 108 33.73 -45.11 -62.90
C ILE A 108 32.29 -45.28 -62.46
N GLN A 109 32.07 -46.04 -61.40
CA GLN A 109 30.72 -46.21 -60.81
C GLN A 109 30.36 -45.03 -59.92
N LEU A 110 29.30 -44.28 -60.26
CA LEU A 110 28.72 -43.22 -59.44
C LEU A 110 27.49 -43.76 -58.70
N GLU A 111 27.56 -43.84 -57.37
CA GLU A 111 26.45 -44.30 -56.52
C GLU A 111 25.95 -43.14 -55.64
N THR A 112 24.65 -42.90 -55.65
CA THR A 112 24.00 -41.89 -54.82
C THR A 112 23.28 -42.55 -53.67
N LYS A 113 23.62 -42.19 -52.41
CA LYS A 113 22.96 -42.69 -51.20
C LYS A 113 22.09 -41.60 -50.55
N THR A 114 20.94 -41.98 -50.07
CA THR A 114 20.12 -41.11 -49.22
C THR A 114 20.67 -41.09 -47.81
N PRO A 115 20.63 -39.94 -47.11
CA PRO A 115 21.13 -39.87 -45.75
C PRO A 115 20.27 -40.74 -44.83
N SER A 116 20.92 -41.48 -43.92
CA SER A 116 20.19 -42.33 -42.96
C SER A 116 19.36 -41.47 -41.99
N ILE A 117 18.21 -42.00 -41.57
CA ILE A 117 17.33 -41.31 -40.59
C ILE A 117 18.09 -40.96 -39.33
N LEU A 118 19.01 -41.81 -38.87
CA LEU A 118 19.86 -41.52 -37.67
C LEU A 118 20.74 -40.29 -37.83
N SER A 119 21.21 -39.96 -39.03
CA SER A 119 22.05 -38.79 -39.25
C SER A 119 21.25 -37.47 -39.25
N GLN A 120 19.94 -37.53 -39.40
CA GLN A 120 19.04 -36.37 -39.40
C GLN A 120 18.48 -36.02 -37.99
N ILE A 121 18.52 -36.97 -37.04
CA ILE A 121 18.00 -36.77 -35.67
C ILE A 121 18.56 -35.50 -34.99
N PRO A 122 19.86 -35.19 -35.05
CA PRO A 122 20.39 -33.95 -34.43
C PRO A 122 19.77 -32.69 -35.02
N SER A 123 19.55 -32.64 -36.31
CA SER A 123 18.99 -31.44 -36.96
C SER A 123 17.51 -31.21 -36.57
N TYR A 124 16.71 -32.27 -36.48
CA TYR A 124 15.32 -32.20 -35.96
C TYR A 124 15.29 -31.81 -34.48
N PHE A 125 16.20 -32.35 -33.67
CA PHE A 125 16.31 -31.99 -32.25
C PHE A 125 16.60 -30.49 -32.07
N PHE A 126 17.56 -29.94 -32.79
CA PHE A 126 17.89 -28.51 -32.72
C PHE A 126 16.80 -27.59 -33.26
N SER A 127 15.98 -28.05 -34.20
CA SER A 127 14.85 -27.28 -34.74
C SER A 127 13.64 -27.23 -33.77
N ILE A 128 13.42 -28.29 -32.98
CA ILE A 128 12.30 -28.38 -32.03
C ILE A 128 12.66 -27.81 -30.65
N LEU A 129 13.93 -27.85 -30.26
CA LEU A 129 14.41 -27.39 -28.95
C LEU A 129 14.01 -25.95 -28.59
N PRO A 130 14.11 -24.94 -29.47
CA PRO A 130 13.66 -23.58 -29.18
C PRO A 130 12.17 -23.51 -28.88
N THR A 131 11.36 -24.29 -29.57
CA THR A 131 9.91 -24.35 -29.36
C THR A 131 9.57 -24.95 -27.98
N ILE A 132 10.27 -26.00 -27.59
CA ILE A 132 10.10 -26.61 -26.25
C ILE A 132 10.51 -25.62 -25.15
N ILE A 133 11.63 -24.91 -25.32
CA ILE A 133 12.11 -23.89 -24.38
C ILE A 133 11.08 -22.76 -24.29
N MET A 134 10.55 -22.29 -25.41
CA MET A 134 9.54 -21.22 -25.43
C MET A 134 8.25 -21.63 -24.71
N VAL A 135 7.77 -22.84 -24.93
CA VAL A 135 6.58 -23.38 -24.23
C VAL A 135 6.85 -23.55 -22.74
N ALA A 136 8.04 -24.04 -22.35
CA ALA A 136 8.42 -24.18 -20.95
C ALA A 136 8.53 -22.81 -20.25
N LEU A 137 9.13 -21.80 -20.92
CA LEU A 137 9.18 -20.42 -20.43
C LEU A 137 7.78 -19.82 -20.33
N PHE A 138 6.91 -20.05 -21.30
CA PHE A 138 5.52 -19.59 -21.27
C PHE A 138 4.76 -20.20 -20.08
N ILE A 139 4.88 -21.50 -19.84
CA ILE A 139 4.28 -22.18 -18.70
C ILE A 139 4.87 -21.66 -17.38
N MET A 140 6.17 -21.38 -17.34
CA MET A 140 6.85 -20.80 -16.16
C MET A 140 6.37 -19.38 -15.88
N ILE A 141 6.29 -18.51 -16.89
CA ILE A 141 5.76 -17.15 -16.79
C ILE A 141 4.29 -17.18 -16.36
N PHE A 142 3.47 -18.06 -16.95
CA PHE A 142 2.07 -18.24 -16.60
C PHE A 142 1.88 -18.67 -15.14
N LYS A 143 2.77 -19.50 -14.60
CA LYS A 143 2.80 -19.87 -13.18
C LYS A 143 3.36 -18.77 -12.27
N MET A 144 4.37 -18.01 -12.71
CA MET A 144 4.91 -16.89 -11.96
C MET A 144 3.93 -15.70 -11.87
N GLN A 145 3.07 -15.52 -12.86
CA GLN A 145 2.04 -14.48 -12.85
C GLN A 145 0.84 -14.79 -11.93
N GLY A 146 0.91 -15.84 -11.13
CA GLY A 146 -0.09 -16.11 -10.09
C GLY A 146 -1.48 -16.51 -10.61
N LEU A 147 -1.64 -16.76 -11.91
CA LEU A 147 -2.91 -17.19 -12.51
C LEU A 147 -3.43 -18.53 -11.99
N GLY A 148 -2.69 -19.18 -11.12
CA GLY A 148 -3.05 -20.41 -10.43
C GLY A 148 -3.03 -20.32 -8.90
N ASP A 149 -2.69 -19.17 -8.34
CA ASP A 149 -2.63 -19.05 -6.89
C ASP A 149 -4.02 -18.75 -6.34
N LYS A 150 -4.51 -19.69 -5.58
CA LYS A 150 -5.73 -19.51 -4.77
C LYS A 150 -5.43 -18.37 -3.82
N GLY A 151 -6.01 -17.18 -4.05
CA GLY A 151 -5.93 -16.07 -3.12
C GLY A 151 -6.07 -16.60 -1.70
N GLN A 152 -5.10 -16.30 -0.86
CA GLN A 152 -5.17 -16.66 0.55
C GLN A 152 -6.27 -15.79 1.15
N VAL A 153 -7.47 -16.34 1.23
CA VAL A 153 -8.48 -15.82 2.15
C VAL A 153 -7.90 -16.10 3.52
N TYR A 154 -7.45 -15.05 4.21
CA TYR A 154 -6.95 -15.17 5.57
C TYR A 154 -8.05 -15.76 6.44
N ASP A 155 -7.86 -16.99 6.83
CA ASP A 155 -8.76 -17.72 7.72
C ASP A 155 -8.31 -17.43 9.16
N ASP A 156 -8.89 -16.40 9.77
CA ASP A 156 -8.65 -16.07 11.18
C ASP A 156 -9.39 -17.05 12.11
N THR A 157 -9.98 -18.11 11.53
CA THR A 157 -10.67 -19.17 12.29
C THR A 157 -9.75 -19.99 13.20
N GLU A 158 -8.41 -19.83 13.09
CA GLU A 158 -7.44 -20.56 13.93
C GLU A 158 -6.90 -19.76 15.13
N ARG A 159 -7.24 -18.48 15.31
CA ARG A 159 -6.78 -17.73 16.50
C ARG A 159 -7.64 -18.03 17.71
N LYS A 160 -7.05 -18.70 18.69
CA LYS A 160 -7.65 -19.14 19.96
C LYS A 160 -8.12 -18.01 20.91
N THR A 161 -7.89 -16.75 20.60
CA THR A 161 -8.33 -15.60 21.39
C THR A 161 -9.56 -14.99 20.71
N LYS A 162 -10.73 -15.26 21.27
CA LYS A 162 -11.95 -14.59 20.86
C LYS A 162 -11.95 -13.17 21.43
N ILE A 163 -11.85 -12.18 20.53
CA ILE A 163 -12.06 -10.76 20.88
C ILE A 163 -13.55 -10.56 21.08
N THR A 164 -13.95 -9.97 22.21
CA THR A 164 -15.34 -9.67 22.56
C THR A 164 -15.53 -8.17 22.77
N PHE A 165 -16.76 -7.73 23.05
CA PHE A 165 -17.01 -6.33 23.40
C PHE A 165 -16.33 -5.87 24.69
N ASP A 166 -15.94 -6.79 25.57
CA ASP A 166 -15.17 -6.49 26.79
C ASP A 166 -13.72 -6.07 26.51
N ASP A 167 -13.21 -6.45 25.33
CA ASP A 167 -11.86 -6.07 24.87
C ASP A 167 -11.84 -4.69 24.19
N ILE A 168 -13.01 -4.04 24.05
CA ILE A 168 -13.16 -2.73 23.42
C ILE A 168 -13.58 -1.72 24.49
N ALA A 169 -12.80 -0.66 24.65
CA ALA A 169 -13.14 0.44 25.53
C ALA A 169 -13.88 1.56 24.77
N GLY A 170 -14.82 2.22 25.42
CA GLY A 170 -15.68 3.24 24.84
C GLY A 170 -16.64 2.68 23.77
N LEU A 171 -17.21 3.55 22.97
CA LEU A 171 -18.16 3.22 21.90
C LEU A 171 -19.40 2.48 22.45
N ASP A 172 -19.92 2.93 23.58
CA ASP A 172 -20.98 2.19 24.28
C ASP A 172 -22.31 2.22 23.52
N GLU A 173 -22.63 3.31 22.85
CA GLU A 173 -23.80 3.46 21.98
C GLU A 173 -23.66 2.59 20.71
N GLU A 174 -22.51 2.63 20.07
CA GLU A 174 -22.22 1.82 18.87
C GLU A 174 -22.22 0.33 19.21
N LYS A 175 -21.70 -0.06 20.37
CA LYS A 175 -21.77 -1.44 20.86
C LYS A 175 -23.20 -1.89 21.08
N GLU A 176 -24.06 -1.05 21.67
CA GLU A 176 -25.45 -1.39 21.90
C GLU A 176 -26.22 -1.60 20.59
N GLU A 177 -25.98 -0.73 19.59
CA GLU A 177 -26.54 -0.90 18.25
C GLU A 177 -26.05 -2.20 17.60
N LEU A 178 -24.76 -2.53 17.74
CA LEU A 178 -24.17 -3.71 17.16
C LEU A 178 -24.50 -5.02 17.90
N LYS A 179 -24.92 -4.94 19.18
CA LYS A 179 -25.44 -6.10 19.93
C LYS A 179 -26.73 -6.68 19.30
N GLU A 180 -27.52 -5.88 18.61
CA GLU A 180 -28.65 -6.39 17.83
C GLU A 180 -28.23 -7.42 16.78
N ILE A 181 -27.08 -7.21 16.13
CA ILE A 181 -26.53 -8.14 15.16
C ILE A 181 -26.14 -9.45 15.84
N VAL A 182 -25.50 -9.35 17.02
CA VAL A 182 -25.12 -10.52 17.81
C VAL A 182 -26.37 -11.29 18.29
N GLU A 183 -27.40 -10.58 18.77
CA GLU A 183 -28.66 -11.22 19.14
C GLU A 183 -29.33 -11.95 17.98
N PHE A 184 -29.22 -11.37 16.78
CA PHE A 184 -29.74 -12.00 15.59
C PHE A 184 -29.06 -13.35 15.32
N PHE A 185 -27.73 -13.42 15.36
CA PHE A 185 -27.02 -14.69 15.20
C PHE A 185 -27.40 -15.71 16.31
N LYS A 186 -27.55 -15.24 17.56
CA LYS A 186 -27.90 -16.10 18.72
C LYS A 186 -29.37 -16.58 18.69
N LYS A 187 -30.30 -15.74 18.20
CA LYS A 187 -31.75 -16.01 18.26
C LYS A 187 -32.49 -15.57 16.98
N PRO A 188 -32.15 -16.10 15.80
CA PRO A 188 -32.72 -15.64 14.52
C PRO A 188 -34.25 -15.76 14.45
N LYS A 189 -34.84 -16.82 15.04
CA LYS A 189 -36.28 -17.04 15.03
C LYS A 189 -37.10 -15.93 15.69
N LYS A 190 -36.58 -15.33 16.77
CA LYS A 190 -37.24 -14.21 17.49
C LYS A 190 -37.51 -13.03 16.54
N PHE A 191 -36.60 -12.76 15.63
CA PHE A 191 -36.72 -11.64 14.67
C PHE A 191 -37.60 -11.99 13.47
N THR A 192 -37.44 -13.20 12.92
CA THR A 192 -38.23 -13.65 11.77
C THR A 192 -39.71 -13.85 12.09
N GLU A 193 -40.04 -14.34 13.29
CA GLU A 193 -41.42 -14.49 13.76
C GLU A 193 -42.15 -13.15 13.92
N MET A 194 -41.41 -12.08 14.25
CA MET A 194 -41.95 -10.72 14.31
C MET A 194 -41.99 -10.01 12.95
N GLY A 195 -41.51 -10.69 11.87
CA GLY A 195 -41.45 -10.14 10.52
C GLY A 195 -40.31 -9.13 10.29
N ALA A 196 -39.35 -9.06 11.22
CA ALA A 196 -38.20 -8.19 11.09
C ALA A 196 -37.27 -8.69 9.97
N LYS A 197 -36.82 -7.77 9.11
CA LYS A 197 -35.80 -8.05 8.10
C LYS A 197 -34.42 -7.82 8.69
N ILE A 198 -33.56 -8.80 8.53
CA ILE A 198 -32.19 -8.75 9.01
C ILE A 198 -31.38 -7.85 8.08
N PRO A 199 -30.52 -6.97 8.60
CA PRO A 199 -29.58 -6.23 7.77
C PRO A 199 -28.63 -7.20 7.09
N LYS A 200 -28.51 -7.11 5.76
CA LYS A 200 -27.55 -7.91 4.99
C LYS A 200 -26.13 -7.36 5.12
N GLY A 201 -26.01 -6.07 5.32
CA GLY A 201 -24.72 -5.41 5.43
C GLY A 201 -24.72 -4.24 6.40
N VAL A 202 -23.59 -4.05 7.06
CA VAL A 202 -23.33 -2.92 7.96
C VAL A 202 -22.04 -2.26 7.54
N LEU A 203 -22.09 -0.95 7.34
CA LEU A 203 -20.93 -0.13 7.02
C LEU A 203 -20.43 0.54 8.30
N LEU A 204 -19.19 0.25 8.68
CA LEU A 204 -18.45 0.93 9.74
C LEU A 204 -17.60 2.03 9.13
N TYR A 205 -17.80 3.29 9.54
CA TYR A 205 -17.00 4.39 8.99
C TYR A 205 -16.53 5.35 10.08
N GLY A 206 -15.40 6.03 9.83
CA GLY A 206 -14.79 6.96 10.76
C GLY A 206 -13.29 7.12 10.51
N LYS A 207 -12.63 7.94 11.30
CA LYS A 207 -11.18 8.21 11.16
C LYS A 207 -10.36 6.91 11.23
N PRO A 208 -9.17 6.85 10.60
CA PRO A 208 -8.28 5.70 10.75
C PRO A 208 -7.86 5.53 12.21
N GLY A 209 -7.71 4.28 12.66
CA GLY A 209 -7.27 3.98 14.02
C GLY A 209 -8.36 4.04 15.11
N THR A 210 -9.64 4.27 14.75
CA THR A 210 -10.76 4.31 15.74
C THR A 210 -11.27 2.93 16.17
N GLY A 211 -10.77 1.83 15.59
CA GLY A 211 -11.13 0.47 16.03
C GLY A 211 -12.17 -0.25 15.17
N LYS A 212 -12.49 0.22 13.96
CA LYS A 212 -13.47 -0.41 13.05
C LYS A 212 -13.25 -1.90 12.84
N THR A 213 -12.03 -2.31 12.51
CA THR A 213 -11.66 -3.72 12.35
C THR A 213 -11.74 -4.51 13.66
N LEU A 214 -11.44 -3.87 14.79
CA LEU A 214 -11.51 -4.48 16.11
C LEU A 214 -12.98 -4.76 16.49
N ILE A 215 -13.88 -3.79 16.27
CA ILE A 215 -15.32 -3.94 16.52
C ILE A 215 -15.91 -5.06 15.65
N ALA A 216 -15.52 -5.14 14.37
CA ALA A 216 -15.99 -6.20 13.48
C ALA A 216 -15.59 -7.61 14.00
N LYS A 217 -14.37 -7.75 14.52
CA LYS A 217 -13.88 -8.98 15.14
C LYS A 217 -14.65 -9.30 16.44
N ALA A 218 -14.95 -8.28 17.23
CA ALA A 218 -15.69 -8.46 18.49
C ALA A 218 -17.13 -8.91 18.25
N ILE A 219 -17.80 -8.39 17.22
CA ILE A 219 -19.14 -8.87 16.84
C ILE A 219 -19.11 -10.37 16.54
N ALA A 220 -18.12 -10.82 15.76
CA ALA A 220 -17.98 -12.23 15.42
C ALA A 220 -17.65 -13.10 16.63
N GLY A 221 -16.75 -12.63 17.50
CA GLY A 221 -16.40 -13.32 18.75
C GLY A 221 -17.59 -13.42 19.73
N GLU A 222 -18.34 -12.34 19.87
CA GLU A 222 -19.51 -12.29 20.73
C GLU A 222 -20.68 -13.16 20.19
N ALA A 223 -20.83 -13.23 18.86
CA ALA A 223 -21.81 -14.07 18.20
C ALA A 223 -21.38 -15.54 18.12
N ASP A 224 -20.12 -15.86 18.39
CA ASP A 224 -19.51 -17.20 18.24
C ASP A 224 -19.65 -17.77 16.82
N VAL A 225 -19.45 -16.93 15.81
CA VAL A 225 -19.53 -17.30 14.39
C VAL A 225 -18.18 -17.13 13.67
N PRO A 226 -17.94 -17.88 12.59
CA PRO A 226 -16.75 -17.71 11.74
C PRO A 226 -16.62 -16.28 11.22
N PHE A 227 -15.38 -15.77 11.21
CA PHE A 227 -15.02 -14.45 10.70
C PHE A 227 -14.12 -14.59 9.48
N ILE A 228 -14.58 -14.10 8.32
CA ILE A 228 -13.83 -14.13 7.07
C ILE A 228 -13.46 -12.69 6.75
N SER A 229 -12.18 -12.35 6.79
CA SER A 229 -11.69 -10.99 6.53
C SER A 229 -10.94 -10.92 5.20
N MET A 230 -11.16 -9.81 4.46
CA MET A 230 -10.45 -9.47 3.24
C MET A 230 -10.33 -7.94 3.14
N SER A 231 -9.21 -7.44 2.63
CA SER A 231 -9.08 -6.02 2.29
C SER A 231 -9.70 -5.72 0.91
N GLY A 232 -10.35 -4.58 0.75
CA GLY A 232 -10.84 -4.08 -0.53
C GLY A 232 -9.75 -4.00 -1.60
N SER A 233 -8.52 -3.68 -1.20
CA SER A 233 -7.36 -3.65 -2.08
C SER A 233 -7.00 -5.02 -2.68
N GLU A 234 -7.34 -6.13 -2.00
CA GLU A 234 -7.09 -7.48 -2.50
C GLU A 234 -7.97 -7.86 -3.71
N PHE A 235 -9.03 -7.12 -3.97
CA PHE A 235 -9.87 -7.30 -5.15
C PHE A 235 -9.36 -6.57 -6.39
N ILE A 236 -8.41 -5.65 -6.21
CA ILE A 236 -7.83 -4.88 -7.33
C ILE A 236 -6.77 -5.75 -8.02
N GLU A 237 -6.96 -5.99 -9.32
CA GLU A 237 -6.09 -6.81 -10.13
C GLU A 237 -5.77 -6.15 -11.46
N MET A 238 -4.65 -6.52 -12.07
CA MET A 238 -4.26 -6.00 -13.38
C MET A 238 -5.03 -6.63 -14.55
N PHE A 239 -5.65 -7.80 -14.33
CA PHE A 239 -6.34 -8.55 -15.39
C PHE A 239 -7.85 -8.53 -15.19
N ALA A 240 -8.57 -8.13 -16.22
CA ALA A 240 -10.01 -8.00 -16.18
C ALA A 240 -10.73 -9.29 -15.72
N GLY A 241 -11.67 -9.13 -14.79
CA GLY A 241 -12.52 -10.20 -14.27
C GLY A 241 -11.93 -11.02 -13.12
N LEU A 242 -10.66 -10.82 -12.73
CA LEU A 242 -10.07 -11.54 -11.60
C LEU A 242 -10.63 -11.03 -10.26
N GLY A 243 -10.81 -9.72 -10.11
CA GLY A 243 -11.45 -9.13 -8.93
C GLY A 243 -12.85 -9.69 -8.70
N ALA A 244 -13.69 -9.69 -9.74
CA ALA A 244 -15.01 -10.30 -9.67
C ALA A 244 -14.99 -11.82 -9.35
N SER A 245 -13.97 -12.55 -9.83
CA SER A 245 -13.77 -13.95 -9.47
C SER A 245 -13.42 -14.14 -8.00
N ARG A 246 -12.61 -13.24 -7.41
CA ARG A 246 -12.30 -13.27 -5.97
C ARG A 246 -13.53 -12.99 -5.11
N VAL A 247 -14.35 -12.02 -5.52
CA VAL A 247 -15.63 -11.76 -4.85
C VAL A 247 -16.48 -13.03 -4.82
N ARG A 248 -16.70 -13.68 -5.96
CA ARG A 248 -17.47 -14.96 -6.01
C ARG A 248 -16.90 -16.01 -5.07
N LYS A 249 -15.58 -16.21 -5.06
CA LYS A 249 -14.94 -17.21 -4.20
C LYS A 249 -15.09 -16.88 -2.70
N LEU A 250 -15.02 -15.59 -2.33
CA LEU A 250 -15.26 -15.14 -0.96
C LEU A 250 -16.67 -15.52 -0.51
N PHE A 251 -17.69 -15.21 -1.32
CA PHE A 251 -19.08 -15.51 -1.01
C PHE A 251 -19.42 -17.00 -1.08
N GLU A 252 -18.82 -17.77 -1.99
CA GLU A 252 -18.90 -19.23 -1.99
C GLU A 252 -18.34 -19.84 -0.69
N LYS A 253 -17.22 -19.29 -0.17
CA LYS A 253 -16.67 -19.71 1.13
C LYS A 253 -17.62 -19.34 2.26
N ALA A 254 -18.17 -18.12 2.24
CA ALA A 254 -19.13 -17.68 3.24
C ALA A 254 -20.38 -18.57 3.32
N ARG A 255 -20.96 -18.93 2.17
CA ARG A 255 -22.10 -19.87 2.10
C ARG A 255 -21.79 -21.24 2.71
N LYS A 256 -20.56 -21.73 2.55
CA LYS A 256 -20.12 -23.02 3.13
C LYS A 256 -19.92 -22.95 4.63
N LEU A 257 -19.64 -21.77 5.17
CA LEU A 257 -19.35 -21.54 6.59
C LEU A 257 -20.54 -20.90 7.34
N ALA A 258 -21.65 -20.65 6.67
CA ALA A 258 -22.83 -20.03 7.29
C ALA A 258 -23.33 -20.85 8.51
N PRO A 259 -23.71 -20.19 9.63
CA PRO A 259 -23.75 -18.74 9.82
C PRO A 259 -22.35 -18.13 10.00
N CYS A 260 -22.06 -17.00 9.33
CA CYS A 260 -20.75 -16.36 9.41
C CYS A 260 -20.82 -14.84 9.16
N ILE A 261 -19.74 -14.16 9.51
CA ILE A 261 -19.51 -12.74 9.18
C ILE A 261 -18.42 -12.63 8.12
N VAL A 262 -18.71 -11.90 7.04
CA VAL A 262 -17.74 -11.48 6.03
C VAL A 262 -17.35 -10.04 6.32
N PHE A 263 -16.08 -9.76 6.50
CA PHE A 263 -15.58 -8.42 6.75
C PHE A 263 -14.71 -7.95 5.56
N ILE A 264 -15.04 -6.78 5.03
CA ILE A 264 -14.30 -6.14 3.93
C ILE A 264 -13.74 -4.83 4.48
N ASP A 265 -12.43 -4.80 4.73
CA ASP A 265 -11.75 -3.58 5.15
C ASP A 265 -11.40 -2.71 3.93
N GLU A 266 -11.32 -1.39 4.11
CA GLU A 266 -11.00 -0.45 3.03
C GLU A 266 -11.88 -0.64 1.78
N ILE A 267 -13.19 -0.75 1.97
CA ILE A 267 -14.13 -1.01 0.87
C ILE A 267 -14.12 0.09 -0.21
N ASP A 268 -13.70 1.29 0.15
CA ASP A 268 -13.52 2.42 -0.78
C ASP A 268 -12.51 2.12 -1.89
N ALA A 269 -11.61 1.16 -1.72
CA ALA A 269 -10.70 0.72 -2.77
C ALA A 269 -11.44 0.19 -4.02
N ILE A 270 -12.58 -0.50 -3.83
CA ILE A 270 -13.41 -1.05 -4.93
C ILE A 270 -14.75 -0.35 -5.06
N GLY A 271 -15.22 0.29 -3.99
CA GLY A 271 -16.53 0.93 -3.90
C GLY A 271 -16.55 2.39 -4.31
N SER A 272 -15.47 2.93 -4.87
CA SER A 272 -15.39 4.34 -5.25
C SER A 272 -16.33 4.69 -6.40
N ARG A 273 -16.78 5.97 -6.42
CA ARG A 273 -17.66 6.52 -7.45
C ARG A 273 -17.07 6.41 -8.85
N ARG A 274 -17.93 6.24 -9.82
CA ARG A 274 -17.58 6.11 -11.24
C ARG A 274 -17.02 7.42 -11.77
N SER A 275 -15.77 7.45 -12.17
CA SER A 275 -15.19 8.50 -13.00
C SER A 275 -14.96 7.96 -14.42
N SER A 276 -14.96 8.81 -15.44
CA SER A 276 -15.21 8.37 -16.83
C SER A 276 -13.97 8.08 -17.69
N ASN A 277 -12.75 7.96 -17.13
CA ASN A 277 -11.55 8.17 -17.97
C ASN A 277 -10.42 7.13 -17.94
N SER A 278 -10.50 5.95 -17.30
CA SER A 278 -9.40 4.98 -17.37
C SER A 278 -9.82 3.50 -17.43
N GLY A 279 -9.01 2.65 -18.06
CA GLY A 279 -9.28 1.21 -18.20
C GLY A 279 -9.28 0.44 -16.86
N ALA A 280 -8.53 0.91 -15.86
CA ALA A 280 -8.52 0.35 -14.50
C ALA A 280 -9.87 0.54 -13.78
N GLU A 281 -10.60 1.62 -14.08
CA GLU A 281 -11.93 1.89 -13.54
C GLU A 281 -12.99 0.92 -14.06
N SER A 282 -12.83 0.41 -15.28
CA SER A 282 -13.73 -0.62 -15.82
C SER A 282 -13.67 -1.91 -15.01
N GLU A 283 -12.50 -2.28 -14.49
CA GLU A 283 -12.33 -3.47 -13.67
C GLU A 283 -12.89 -3.30 -12.26
N ASN A 284 -12.62 -2.16 -11.63
CA ASN A 284 -13.20 -1.82 -10.32
C ASN A 284 -14.73 -1.83 -10.39
N ASN A 285 -15.31 -1.28 -11.46
CA ASN A 285 -16.76 -1.31 -11.69
C ASN A 285 -17.30 -2.74 -11.86
N GLN A 286 -16.56 -3.63 -12.54
CA GLN A 286 -16.96 -5.04 -12.68
C GLN A 286 -16.91 -5.76 -11.33
N THR A 287 -15.89 -5.52 -10.53
CA THR A 287 -15.72 -6.08 -9.19
C THR A 287 -16.82 -5.57 -8.23
N LEU A 288 -17.09 -4.26 -8.24
CA LEU A 288 -18.17 -3.66 -7.48
C LEU A 288 -19.53 -4.26 -7.87
N ASN A 289 -19.83 -4.34 -9.17
CA ASN A 289 -21.10 -4.93 -9.64
C ASN A 289 -21.24 -6.39 -9.19
N GLN A 290 -20.13 -7.17 -9.19
CA GLN A 290 -20.17 -8.54 -8.68
C GLN A 290 -20.45 -8.58 -7.17
N LEU A 291 -19.85 -7.67 -6.38
CA LEU A 291 -20.15 -7.55 -4.96
C LEU A 291 -21.64 -7.26 -4.71
N LEU A 292 -22.20 -6.31 -5.47
CA LEU A 292 -23.63 -5.98 -5.39
C LEU A 292 -24.52 -7.17 -5.73
N VAL A 293 -24.17 -7.94 -6.78
CA VAL A 293 -24.90 -9.17 -7.18
C VAL A 293 -24.84 -10.22 -6.08
N GLU A 294 -23.68 -10.45 -5.46
CA GLU A 294 -23.55 -11.42 -4.38
C GLU A 294 -24.36 -11.02 -3.15
N MET A 295 -24.37 -9.72 -2.77
CA MET A 295 -25.17 -9.21 -1.66
C MET A 295 -26.68 -9.27 -1.93
N ASP A 296 -27.10 -8.95 -3.16
CA ASP A 296 -28.51 -9.06 -3.56
C ASP A 296 -28.98 -10.53 -3.60
N GLY A 297 -28.06 -11.44 -3.93
CA GLY A 297 -28.31 -12.88 -4.09
C GLY A 297 -28.46 -13.70 -2.81
N PHE A 298 -28.29 -13.09 -1.61
CA PHE A 298 -28.52 -13.80 -0.34
C PHE A 298 -29.99 -14.17 -0.18
N SER A 299 -30.26 -15.47 0.03
CA SER A 299 -31.57 -15.93 0.43
C SER A 299 -31.84 -15.57 1.92
N SER A 300 -33.11 -15.46 2.29
CA SER A 300 -33.50 -15.22 3.68
C SER A 300 -33.09 -16.33 4.65
N GLU A 301 -32.68 -17.47 4.15
CA GLU A 301 -32.24 -18.64 4.92
C GLU A 301 -30.72 -18.64 5.18
N GLU A 302 -29.94 -17.91 4.37
CA GLU A 302 -28.48 -17.79 4.51
C GLU A 302 -28.17 -16.73 5.57
N THR A 303 -27.74 -17.17 6.77
CA THR A 303 -27.35 -16.28 7.86
C THR A 303 -25.91 -15.78 7.65
N ILE A 304 -25.73 -14.89 6.66
CA ILE A 304 -24.45 -14.23 6.35
C ILE A 304 -24.66 -12.74 6.51
N ILE A 305 -23.83 -12.08 7.31
CA ILE A 305 -23.80 -10.62 7.41
C ILE A 305 -22.46 -10.10 6.90
N VAL A 306 -22.53 -9.11 6.01
CA VAL A 306 -21.34 -8.45 5.46
C VAL A 306 -21.08 -7.19 6.26
N LEU A 307 -19.96 -7.14 6.96
CA LEU A 307 -19.46 -5.91 7.57
C LEU A 307 -18.44 -5.28 6.61
N ALA A 308 -18.52 -3.99 6.38
CA ALA A 308 -17.49 -3.27 5.63
C ALA A 308 -16.95 -2.11 6.46
N ALA A 309 -15.68 -1.76 6.25
CA ALA A 309 -15.08 -0.60 6.89
C ALA A 309 -14.51 0.35 5.85
N THR A 310 -14.64 1.66 6.10
CA THR A 310 -14.01 2.72 5.29
C THR A 310 -13.63 3.92 6.17
N ASN A 311 -12.59 4.61 5.74
CA ASN A 311 -12.23 5.91 6.31
C ASN A 311 -12.82 7.07 5.51
N ARG A 312 -13.42 6.80 4.33
CA ARG A 312 -13.88 7.80 3.35
C ARG A 312 -15.27 7.45 2.82
N PRO A 313 -16.32 7.55 3.66
CA PRO A 313 -17.69 7.18 3.27
C PRO A 313 -18.22 8.00 2.08
N GLU A 314 -17.75 9.25 1.93
CA GLU A 314 -18.07 10.15 0.84
C GLU A 314 -17.61 9.67 -0.54
N MET A 315 -16.63 8.78 -0.59
CA MET A 315 -16.10 8.21 -1.84
C MET A 315 -16.92 7.02 -2.35
N LEU A 316 -17.79 6.46 -1.51
CA LEU A 316 -18.53 5.25 -1.87
C LEU A 316 -19.63 5.51 -2.91
N ASP A 317 -19.81 4.54 -3.82
CA ASP A 317 -20.94 4.53 -4.75
C ASP A 317 -22.26 4.38 -3.98
N LYS A 318 -23.21 5.27 -4.25
CA LYS A 318 -24.54 5.28 -3.61
C LYS A 318 -25.30 3.95 -3.80
N ALA A 319 -24.93 3.14 -4.79
CA ALA A 319 -25.51 1.81 -4.99
C ALA A 319 -25.19 0.84 -3.84
N LEU A 320 -24.03 0.99 -3.17
CA LEU A 320 -23.69 0.19 -1.99
C LEU A 320 -24.59 0.49 -0.78
N LEU A 321 -25.07 1.74 -0.66
CA LEU A 321 -25.83 2.24 0.48
C LEU A 321 -27.35 2.04 0.32
N ARG A 322 -27.80 1.34 -0.74
CA ARG A 322 -29.23 1.07 -0.95
C ARG A 322 -29.72 -0.04 -0.01
N PRO A 323 -31.01 0.03 0.41
CA PRO A 323 -31.62 -1.03 1.21
C PRO A 323 -31.40 -2.42 0.62
N GLY A 324 -31.07 -3.38 1.49
CA GLY A 324 -30.73 -4.76 1.10
C GLY A 324 -29.24 -4.99 0.79
N ARG A 325 -28.37 -3.96 0.96
CA ARG A 325 -26.92 -4.01 0.84
C ARG A 325 -26.29 -3.54 2.14
N PHE A 326 -25.60 -2.38 2.16
CA PHE A 326 -25.17 -1.75 3.42
C PHE A 326 -26.27 -0.82 3.92
N ASP A 327 -27.31 -1.42 4.43
CA ASP A 327 -28.51 -0.72 4.89
C ASP A 327 -28.39 -0.15 6.31
N ARG A 328 -27.38 -0.59 7.08
CA ARG A 328 -26.97 0.06 8.33
C ARG A 328 -25.61 0.74 8.16
N GLN A 329 -25.51 1.93 8.74
CA GLN A 329 -24.29 2.72 8.72
C GLN A 329 -23.97 3.14 10.14
N VAL A 330 -22.86 2.66 10.69
CA VAL A 330 -22.44 2.94 12.07
C VAL A 330 -21.16 3.77 12.03
N THR A 331 -21.24 4.96 12.61
CA THR A 331 -20.05 5.83 12.77
C THR A 331 -19.22 5.30 13.92
N VAL A 332 -17.91 5.20 13.72
CA VAL A 332 -16.95 4.89 14.78
C VAL A 332 -16.10 6.14 15.03
N PRO A 333 -16.51 7.02 15.96
CA PRO A 333 -15.86 8.29 16.21
C PRO A 333 -14.51 8.11 16.93
N ALA A 334 -13.76 9.21 17.05
CA ALA A 334 -12.66 9.26 17.99
C ALA A 334 -13.22 9.16 19.43
N PRO A 335 -12.50 8.50 20.37
CA PRO A 335 -12.99 8.34 21.73
C PRO A 335 -13.07 9.67 22.47
N ASP A 336 -14.10 9.83 23.29
CA ASP A 336 -14.23 10.90 24.28
C ASP A 336 -13.28 10.68 25.46
N LEU A 337 -13.23 11.62 26.42
CA LEU A 337 -12.31 11.56 27.55
C LEU A 337 -12.44 10.25 28.37
N PRO A 338 -13.64 9.77 28.76
CA PRO A 338 -13.79 8.47 29.42
C PRO A 338 -13.32 7.30 28.54
N GLY A 339 -13.64 7.34 27.26
CA GLY A 339 -13.21 6.33 26.28
C GLY A 339 -11.69 6.28 26.13
N ARG A 340 -11.01 7.46 26.07
CA ARG A 340 -9.54 7.53 26.00
C ARG A 340 -8.90 6.94 27.25
N GLU A 341 -9.40 7.29 28.43
CA GLU A 341 -8.91 6.72 29.69
C GLU A 341 -9.07 5.20 29.73
N ALA A 342 -10.25 4.70 29.32
CA ALA A 342 -10.52 3.27 29.28
C ALA A 342 -9.64 2.53 28.27
N ILE A 343 -9.38 3.12 27.08
CA ILE A 343 -8.45 2.57 26.09
C ILE A 343 -7.02 2.53 26.66
N LEU A 344 -6.57 3.60 27.29
CA LEU A 344 -5.26 3.64 27.93
C LEU A 344 -5.15 2.55 29.02
N LYS A 345 -6.18 2.33 29.83
CA LYS A 345 -6.21 1.27 30.84
C LYS A 345 -6.07 -0.13 30.23
N ILE A 346 -6.74 -0.39 29.08
CA ILE A 346 -6.61 -1.68 28.38
C ILE A 346 -5.17 -1.90 27.92
N HIS A 347 -4.57 -0.92 27.26
CA HIS A 347 -3.22 -1.02 26.72
C HIS A 347 -2.13 -0.94 27.79
N ALA A 348 -2.46 -0.53 29.01
CA ALA A 348 -1.56 -0.51 30.16
C ALA A 348 -1.48 -1.85 30.92
N LYS A 349 -2.42 -2.78 30.72
CA LYS A 349 -2.48 -4.06 31.47
C LYS A 349 -1.18 -4.84 31.48
N ASP A 350 -0.46 -4.83 30.36
CA ASP A 350 0.79 -5.59 30.19
C ASP A 350 2.05 -4.73 30.41
N LYS A 351 1.90 -3.52 30.95
CA LYS A 351 2.98 -2.56 31.17
C LYS A 351 3.21 -2.27 32.64
N LYS A 352 4.44 -2.06 33.03
CA LYS A 352 4.79 -1.65 34.40
C LYS A 352 4.69 -0.14 34.47
N LEU A 353 3.65 0.36 35.13
CA LEU A 353 3.50 1.78 35.45
C LEU A 353 4.00 2.07 36.87
N ALA A 354 4.55 3.26 37.09
CA ALA A 354 4.84 3.76 38.43
C ALA A 354 3.53 4.08 39.19
N GLU A 355 3.56 4.05 40.51
CA GLU A 355 2.36 4.20 41.35
C GLU A 355 1.70 5.58 41.22
N ASP A 356 2.45 6.62 40.87
CA ASP A 356 2.01 7.99 40.70
C ASP A 356 1.47 8.32 39.29
N VAL A 357 1.42 7.34 38.38
CA VAL A 357 0.99 7.56 37.00
C VAL A 357 -0.52 7.76 36.91
N SER A 358 -0.92 8.89 36.34
CA SER A 358 -2.31 9.22 36.06
C SER A 358 -2.62 9.04 34.57
N LEU A 359 -3.30 7.93 34.21
CA LEU A 359 -3.78 7.72 32.84
C LEU A 359 -4.90 8.71 32.47
N TYR A 360 -5.63 9.23 33.48
CA TYR A 360 -6.63 10.26 33.29
C TYR A 360 -6.00 11.55 32.74
N SER A 361 -4.88 12.01 33.34
CA SER A 361 -4.19 13.19 32.85
C SER A 361 -3.71 13.05 31.40
N ILE A 362 -3.24 11.85 31.03
CA ILE A 362 -2.87 11.57 29.63
C ILE A 362 -4.09 11.58 28.71
N ALA A 363 -5.24 11.09 29.18
CA ALA A 363 -6.49 11.16 28.43
C ALA A 363 -6.95 12.61 28.20
N GLU A 364 -6.79 13.50 29.20
CA GLU A 364 -7.04 14.95 29.04
C GLU A 364 -6.11 15.58 27.99
N ASP A 365 -4.83 15.27 28.04
CA ASP A 365 -3.81 15.82 27.12
C ASP A 365 -3.91 15.31 25.68
N THR A 366 -4.72 14.29 25.43
CA THR A 366 -4.84 13.59 24.14
C THR A 366 -6.22 13.72 23.50
N ALA A 367 -6.90 14.86 23.68
CA ALA A 367 -8.17 15.11 23.01
C ALA A 367 -8.06 14.97 21.49
N GLY A 368 -9.04 14.29 20.90
CA GLY A 368 -9.08 14.00 19.47
C GLY A 368 -8.19 12.84 19.00
N PHE A 369 -7.43 12.20 19.89
CA PHE A 369 -6.61 11.03 19.54
C PHE A 369 -7.50 9.78 19.37
N THR A 370 -7.07 8.96 18.43
CA THR A 370 -7.69 7.65 18.16
C THR A 370 -7.13 6.57 19.07
N GLY A 371 -7.82 5.43 19.16
CA GLY A 371 -7.35 4.30 19.96
C GLY A 371 -5.95 3.80 19.55
N ALA A 372 -5.63 3.83 18.26
CA ALA A 372 -4.31 3.45 17.78
C ALA A 372 -3.20 4.42 18.23
N GLU A 373 -3.48 5.73 18.25
CA GLU A 373 -2.53 6.73 18.72
C GLU A 373 -2.30 6.61 20.22
N LEU A 374 -3.36 6.36 21.02
CA LEU A 374 -3.25 6.11 22.45
C LEU A 374 -2.43 4.86 22.79
N ALA A 375 -2.65 3.77 22.05
CA ALA A 375 -1.85 2.55 22.16
C ALA A 375 -0.37 2.81 21.85
N ASN A 376 -0.11 3.63 20.82
CA ASN A 376 1.24 4.03 20.42
C ASN A 376 1.93 4.87 21.50
N ILE A 377 1.22 5.80 22.16
CA ILE A 377 1.78 6.59 23.27
C ILE A 377 2.31 5.67 24.38
N LEU A 378 1.51 4.71 24.82
CA LEU A 378 1.93 3.76 25.86
C LEU A 378 3.10 2.87 25.43
N ASN A 379 3.15 2.50 24.16
CA ASN A 379 4.28 1.75 23.62
C ASN A 379 5.55 2.60 23.58
N GLU A 380 5.44 3.85 23.12
CA GLU A 380 6.56 4.78 23.08
C GLU A 380 7.05 5.14 24.49
N ALA A 381 6.15 5.32 25.46
CA ALA A 381 6.52 5.54 26.86
C ALA A 381 7.32 4.34 27.43
N ALA A 382 6.92 3.12 27.12
CA ALA A 382 7.68 1.93 27.53
C ALA A 382 9.07 1.88 26.90
N ILE A 383 9.20 2.27 25.63
CA ILE A 383 10.49 2.36 24.92
C ILE A 383 11.39 3.45 25.58
N ILE A 384 10.80 4.61 25.89
CA ILE A 384 11.51 5.74 26.54
C ILE A 384 12.00 5.32 27.94
N ALA A 385 11.13 4.74 28.77
CA ALA A 385 11.47 4.25 30.10
C ALA A 385 12.62 3.22 30.05
N THR A 386 12.53 2.28 29.12
CA THR A 386 13.60 1.28 28.91
C THR A 386 14.93 1.92 28.52
N LYS A 387 14.93 2.91 27.62
CA LYS A 387 16.16 3.63 27.22
C LYS A 387 16.78 4.41 28.36
N LYS A 388 15.96 4.91 29.30
CA LYS A 388 16.41 5.64 30.49
C LYS A 388 16.74 4.70 31.66
N ASN A 389 16.61 3.38 31.50
CA ASN A 389 16.79 2.36 32.54
C ASN A 389 15.85 2.55 33.74
N HIS A 390 14.63 3.04 33.51
CA HIS A 390 13.59 3.09 34.53
C HIS A 390 13.00 1.69 34.77
N GLU A 391 12.68 1.35 36.02
CA GLU A 391 12.05 0.07 36.37
C GLU A 391 10.56 0.02 36.01
N ALA A 392 9.92 1.20 35.91
CA ALA A 392 8.53 1.41 35.54
C ALA A 392 8.38 2.69 34.71
N ILE A 393 7.30 2.77 33.95
CA ILE A 393 6.97 3.96 33.15
C ILE A 393 6.50 5.06 34.11
N THR A 394 7.12 6.23 34.03
CA THR A 394 6.79 7.42 34.84
C THR A 394 5.90 8.40 34.07
N ASN A 395 5.28 9.37 34.78
CA ASN A 395 4.55 10.47 34.12
C ASN A 395 5.44 11.25 33.14
N ALA A 396 6.73 11.45 33.45
CA ALA A 396 7.67 12.12 32.57
C ALA A 396 7.95 11.32 31.27
N ASP A 397 7.91 10.00 31.30
CA ASP A 397 8.07 9.17 30.11
C ASP A 397 6.80 9.20 29.24
N LEU A 398 5.63 9.26 29.86
CA LEU A 398 4.35 9.43 29.17
C LEU A 398 4.24 10.80 28.51
N ASP A 399 4.58 11.87 29.21
CA ASP A 399 4.62 13.24 28.65
C ASP A 399 5.55 13.32 27.44
N GLU A 400 6.73 12.70 27.54
CA GLU A 400 7.68 12.67 26.43
C GLU A 400 7.16 11.82 25.25
N ALA A 401 6.43 10.74 25.54
CA ALA A 401 5.79 9.92 24.52
C ALA A 401 4.67 10.68 23.79
N VAL A 402 3.83 11.43 24.52
CA VAL A 402 2.82 12.31 23.92
C VAL A 402 3.48 13.32 22.97
N LYS A 403 4.53 14.01 23.43
CA LYS A 403 5.28 14.97 22.61
C LYS A 403 5.90 14.32 21.38
N LYS A 404 6.45 13.12 21.53
CA LYS A 404 7.05 12.37 20.42
C LYS A 404 6.02 11.98 19.37
N VAL A 405 4.82 11.58 19.77
CA VAL A 405 3.74 11.19 18.85
C VAL A 405 3.13 12.44 18.19
N THR A 406 2.97 13.53 18.91
CA THR A 406 2.32 14.76 18.41
C THR A 406 3.26 15.61 17.53
N VAL A 407 4.47 15.89 18.01
CA VAL A 407 5.40 16.86 17.39
C VAL A 407 6.60 16.14 16.73
N GLY A 408 6.89 14.93 17.16
CA GLY A 408 8.01 14.13 16.66
C GLY A 408 9.20 14.02 17.62
N LEU A 409 10.24 13.33 17.15
CA LEU A 409 11.45 13.09 17.93
C LEU A 409 12.26 14.37 18.14
N GLU A 410 12.75 14.57 19.36
CA GLU A 410 13.66 15.67 19.73
C GLU A 410 15.01 15.53 19.01
N LYS A 411 15.49 16.64 18.41
CA LYS A 411 16.74 16.69 17.63
C LYS A 411 17.88 17.33 18.43
N THR A 412 18.38 16.64 19.42
CA THR A 412 19.45 17.13 20.31
C THR A 412 20.81 17.34 19.63
N SER A 413 21.06 16.66 18.50
CA SER A 413 22.34 16.75 17.78
C SER A 413 22.45 17.95 16.82
N ARG A 414 21.34 18.65 16.54
CA ARG A 414 21.31 19.77 15.59
C ARG A 414 21.83 21.04 16.25
N LYS A 415 22.96 21.56 15.78
CA LYS A 415 23.44 22.89 16.17
C LYS A 415 22.60 23.95 15.47
N ILE A 416 21.85 24.72 16.24
CA ILE A 416 21.06 25.85 15.77
C ILE A 416 21.93 27.11 15.87
N SER A 417 21.88 28.00 14.88
CA SER A 417 22.55 29.30 14.96
C SER A 417 21.86 30.19 15.98
N GLU A 418 22.61 31.09 16.65
CA GLU A 418 22.02 32.06 17.57
C GLU A 418 20.94 32.95 16.91
N LYS A 419 21.08 33.19 15.60
CA LYS A 419 20.09 33.93 14.82
C LYS A 419 18.78 33.10 14.71
N ASP A 420 18.87 31.83 14.36
CA ASP A 420 17.70 30.97 14.22
C ASP A 420 17.06 30.70 15.59
N LYS A 421 17.88 30.51 16.64
CA LYS A 421 17.40 30.34 18.01
C LYS A 421 16.59 31.57 18.48
N LYS A 422 17.10 32.77 18.19
CA LYS A 422 16.40 34.03 18.48
C LYS A 422 15.09 34.12 17.69
N LEU A 423 15.12 33.81 16.40
CA LEU A 423 13.94 33.85 15.54
C LEU A 423 12.87 32.91 16.08
N THR A 424 13.20 31.61 16.33
CA THR A 424 12.26 30.62 16.88
C THR A 424 11.73 31.06 18.25
N ALA A 425 12.57 31.67 19.13
CA ALA A 425 12.12 32.11 20.43
C ALA A 425 11.05 33.21 20.35
N TYR A 426 11.19 34.16 19.45
CA TYR A 426 10.15 35.16 19.23
C TYR A 426 8.93 34.62 18.53
N HIS A 427 9.10 33.68 17.60
CA HIS A 427 8.01 33.03 16.91
C HIS A 427 7.09 32.26 17.88
N GLU A 428 7.66 31.35 18.68
CA GLU A 428 6.90 30.56 19.66
C GLU A 428 6.33 31.43 20.79
N ALA A 429 7.09 32.44 21.27
CA ALA A 429 6.57 33.41 22.23
C ALA A 429 5.38 34.20 21.65
N GLY A 430 5.40 34.52 20.36
CA GLY A 430 4.31 35.17 19.65
C GLY A 430 3.02 34.33 19.67
N HIS A 431 3.08 33.05 19.34
CA HIS A 431 1.95 32.14 19.44
C HIS A 431 1.41 32.07 20.87
N ALA A 432 2.29 31.87 21.83
CA ALA A 432 1.92 31.72 23.23
C ALA A 432 1.22 32.97 23.79
N ILE A 433 1.77 34.17 23.55
CA ILE A 433 1.18 35.42 24.02
C ILE A 433 -0.17 35.67 23.36
N VAL A 434 -0.24 35.58 22.03
CA VAL A 434 -1.49 35.82 21.32
C VAL A 434 -2.59 34.90 21.85
N SER A 435 -2.31 33.60 22.01
CA SER A 435 -3.28 32.63 22.56
C SER A 435 -3.71 32.99 23.99
N GLN A 436 -2.80 33.51 24.83
CA GLN A 436 -3.12 33.86 26.22
C GLN A 436 -4.13 35.03 26.34
N PHE A 437 -4.15 35.93 25.37
CA PHE A 437 -5.07 37.07 25.37
C PHE A 437 -6.38 36.79 24.58
N LEU A 438 -6.57 35.61 24.06
CA LEU A 438 -7.77 35.22 23.33
C LEU A 438 -8.69 34.36 24.20
N PRO A 439 -9.90 34.82 24.52
CA PRO A 439 -10.78 34.18 25.52
C PRO A 439 -11.17 32.72 25.21
N THR A 440 -11.27 32.37 23.94
CA THR A 440 -11.73 31.02 23.53
C THR A 440 -10.58 30.05 23.26
N GLN A 441 -9.33 30.56 23.30
CA GLN A 441 -8.17 29.70 23.09
C GLN A 441 -7.79 28.97 24.38
N THR A 442 -7.27 27.77 24.22
CA THR A 442 -6.86 26.93 25.34
C THR A 442 -5.55 27.41 25.95
N ALA A 443 -5.38 27.19 27.27
CA ALA A 443 -4.20 27.59 28.00
C ALA A 443 -2.92 26.97 27.41
N VAL A 444 -1.84 27.72 27.46
CA VAL A 444 -0.51 27.26 27.02
C VAL A 444 0.06 26.31 28.08
N LYS A 445 0.34 25.05 27.65
CA LYS A 445 0.95 24.02 28.50
C LYS A 445 2.47 24.10 28.50
N GLU A 446 3.07 24.33 27.34
CA GLU A 446 4.53 24.35 27.18
C GLU A 446 4.90 25.14 25.93
N VAL A 447 5.99 25.91 26.01
CA VAL A 447 6.62 26.57 24.86
C VAL A 447 8.06 26.08 24.78
N SER A 448 8.50 25.64 23.60
CA SER A 448 9.84 25.09 23.42
C SER A 448 10.45 25.51 22.08
N ILE A 449 11.74 25.84 22.12
CA ILE A 449 12.54 26.14 20.93
C ILE A 449 13.48 24.98 20.59
N ILE A 450 13.30 23.83 21.22
CA ILE A 450 14.03 22.60 20.91
C ILE A 450 13.37 21.97 19.66
N PRO A 451 14.12 21.75 18.57
CA PRO A 451 13.55 21.20 17.36
C PRO A 451 13.03 19.78 17.55
N ARG A 452 11.81 19.53 17.06
CA ARG A 452 11.21 18.20 17.00
C ARG A 452 10.67 17.90 15.60
N GLY A 453 10.86 16.69 15.12
CA GLY A 453 10.37 16.30 13.80
C GLY A 453 10.81 17.28 12.70
N MET A 454 9.86 17.97 12.08
CA MET A 454 10.09 19.04 11.09
C MET A 454 10.03 20.45 11.70
N ALA A 455 9.52 20.60 12.92
CA ALA A 455 9.35 21.88 13.57
C ALA A 455 10.66 22.39 14.16
N GLY A 456 10.88 23.70 14.08
CA GLY A 456 12.01 24.39 14.71
C GLY A 456 11.80 24.63 16.20
N GLY A 457 10.55 24.80 16.62
CA GLY A 457 10.04 24.92 17.99
C GLY A 457 8.59 24.48 18.02
N TYR A 458 7.92 24.61 19.14
CA TYR A 458 6.48 24.35 19.26
C TYR A 458 5.88 25.04 20.50
N THR A 459 4.62 25.40 20.37
CA THR A 459 3.76 25.82 21.47
C THR A 459 2.67 24.77 21.65
N MET A 460 2.65 24.12 22.84
CA MET A 460 1.67 23.12 23.18
C MET A 460 0.57 23.73 24.04
N TYR A 461 -0.67 23.38 23.71
CA TYR A 461 -1.85 23.84 24.41
C TYR A 461 -2.48 22.69 25.20
N LYS A 462 -3.15 23.04 26.29
CA LYS A 462 -3.92 22.14 27.10
C LYS A 462 -5.31 22.00 26.48
N SER A 463 -5.80 20.79 26.33
CA SER A 463 -7.17 20.57 25.89
C SER A 463 -8.02 20.23 27.11
N ASP A 464 -8.97 21.08 27.46
CA ASP A 464 -9.80 20.87 28.65
C ASP A 464 -11.10 20.10 28.37
N GLU A 465 -11.61 20.17 27.13
CA GLU A 465 -12.92 19.58 26.77
C GLU A 465 -12.93 19.02 25.32
N ASP A 466 -13.69 17.96 25.14
CA ASP A 466 -14.03 17.45 23.80
C ASP A 466 -15.22 18.26 23.24
N LYS A 467 -14.94 19.18 22.30
CA LYS A 467 -15.98 20.05 21.73
C LYS A 467 -16.61 19.45 20.49
N TYR A 468 -17.93 19.40 20.44
CA TYR A 468 -18.71 18.99 19.26
C TYR A 468 -18.86 20.12 18.23
N TYR A 469 -18.95 21.36 18.71
CA TYR A 469 -19.17 22.54 17.86
C TYR A 469 -18.10 23.56 18.15
N ILE A 470 -17.65 24.22 17.07
CA ILE A 470 -16.72 25.33 17.12
C ILE A 470 -17.44 26.57 16.62
N SER A 471 -17.45 27.64 17.38
CA SER A 471 -18.10 28.90 17.01
C SER A 471 -17.29 29.70 15.98
N LYS A 472 -17.93 30.64 15.28
CA LYS A 472 -17.25 31.59 14.40
C LYS A 472 -16.14 32.35 15.12
N THR A 473 -16.39 32.78 16.36
CA THR A 473 -15.42 33.49 17.20
C THR A 473 -14.19 32.62 17.51
N GLU A 474 -14.41 31.37 17.90
CA GLU A 474 -13.32 30.41 18.17
C GLU A 474 -12.44 30.18 16.92
N MET A 475 -13.06 30.05 15.75
CA MET A 475 -12.32 29.90 14.50
C MET A 475 -11.53 31.16 14.14
N GLN A 476 -12.11 32.35 14.34
CA GLN A 476 -11.41 33.61 14.14
C GLN A 476 -10.24 33.76 15.09
N GLU A 477 -10.41 33.49 16.39
CA GLU A 477 -9.34 33.53 17.37
C GLU A 477 -8.26 32.49 17.06
N LYS A 478 -8.62 31.33 16.53
CA LYS A 478 -7.65 30.33 16.05
C LYS A 478 -6.79 30.87 14.91
N LEU A 479 -7.37 31.64 13.98
CA LEU A 479 -6.61 32.33 12.92
C LEU A 479 -5.61 33.34 13.52
N ILE A 480 -6.05 34.13 14.51
CA ILE A 480 -5.22 35.12 15.17
C ILE A 480 -4.02 34.44 15.88
N ALA A 481 -4.29 33.33 16.60
CA ALA A 481 -3.27 32.56 17.30
C ALA A 481 -2.23 31.96 16.34
N LEU A 482 -2.69 31.37 15.21
CA LEU A 482 -1.81 30.80 14.18
C LEU A 482 -0.89 31.82 13.53
N LEU A 483 -1.34 33.10 13.43
CA LEU A 483 -0.54 34.17 12.83
C LEU A 483 0.38 34.87 13.83
N GLY A 484 0.29 34.53 15.14
CA GLY A 484 1.06 35.11 16.22
C GLY A 484 2.57 35.02 16.02
N GLY A 485 3.09 33.86 15.61
CA GLY A 485 4.51 33.66 15.37
C GLY A 485 5.07 34.60 14.29
N ARG A 486 4.40 34.62 13.12
CA ARG A 486 4.76 35.51 12.00
C ARG A 486 4.64 37.01 12.39
N ALA A 487 3.62 37.34 13.17
CA ALA A 487 3.44 38.72 13.64
C ALA A 487 4.56 39.15 14.58
N ALA A 488 5.03 38.27 15.46
CA ALA A 488 6.17 38.51 16.34
C ALA A 488 7.49 38.68 15.58
N GLU A 489 7.76 37.84 14.58
CA GLU A 489 8.91 37.98 13.68
C GLU A 489 8.93 39.38 13.05
N LYS A 490 7.83 39.79 12.43
CA LYS A 490 7.73 41.07 11.74
C LYS A 490 7.87 42.25 12.72
N LEU A 491 7.29 42.16 13.92
CA LEU A 491 7.30 43.22 14.90
C LEU A 491 8.72 43.48 15.48
N ILE A 492 9.47 42.41 15.76
CA ILE A 492 10.74 42.49 16.50
C ILE A 492 11.97 42.45 15.59
N LEU A 493 11.91 41.65 14.53
CA LEU A 493 13.05 41.43 13.63
C LEU A 493 12.97 42.28 12.36
N ASP A 494 11.85 42.97 12.15
CA ASP A 494 11.47 43.67 10.91
C ASP A 494 11.62 42.81 9.63
N ASP A 495 11.58 41.51 9.81
CA ASP A 495 11.73 40.51 8.75
C ASP A 495 10.71 39.37 8.97
N ILE A 496 10.58 38.49 7.99
CA ILE A 496 9.71 37.33 8.05
C ILE A 496 10.46 36.10 7.51
N SER A 497 10.23 34.96 8.14
CA SER A 497 10.91 33.71 7.78
C SER A 497 9.97 32.70 7.10
N THR A 498 10.57 31.64 6.60
CA THR A 498 9.82 30.47 6.09
C THR A 498 9.27 29.59 7.22
N GLY A 499 9.59 29.88 8.49
CA GLY A 499 9.14 29.09 9.66
C GLY A 499 7.63 29.03 9.79
N ALA A 500 6.94 30.12 9.43
CA ALA A 500 5.49 30.24 9.51
C ALA A 500 4.73 29.56 8.34
N SER A 501 5.38 28.73 7.49
CA SER A 501 4.73 28.15 6.30
C SER A 501 3.55 27.25 6.66
N ASN A 502 3.70 26.40 7.66
CA ASN A 502 2.64 25.50 8.13
C ASN A 502 1.47 26.27 8.76
N ASP A 503 1.78 27.30 9.56
CA ASP A 503 0.76 28.14 10.20
C ASP A 503 -0.10 28.86 9.16
N LEU A 504 0.53 29.38 8.10
CA LEU A 504 -0.16 30.01 6.99
C LEU A 504 -1.03 29.02 6.20
N GLU A 505 -0.56 27.79 5.99
CA GLU A 505 -1.33 26.75 5.32
C GLU A 505 -2.58 26.39 6.13
N VAL A 506 -2.42 26.11 7.41
CA VAL A 506 -3.52 25.77 8.33
C VAL A 506 -4.49 26.96 8.47
N ALA A 507 -4.00 28.17 8.65
CA ALA A 507 -4.84 29.37 8.73
C ALA A 507 -5.65 29.59 7.44
N THR A 508 -5.03 29.43 6.27
CA THR A 508 -5.71 29.55 4.97
C THR A 508 -6.80 28.51 4.81
N GLN A 509 -6.54 27.26 5.23
CA GLN A 509 -7.55 26.20 5.19
C GLN A 509 -8.73 26.49 6.11
N ILE A 510 -8.47 26.93 7.37
CA ILE A 510 -9.53 27.32 8.31
C ILE A 510 -10.37 28.47 7.73
N ALA A 511 -9.75 29.54 7.24
CA ALA A 511 -10.45 30.66 6.64
C ALA A 511 -11.31 30.24 5.43
N ARG A 512 -10.81 29.34 4.60
CA ARG A 512 -11.56 28.75 3.48
C ARG A 512 -12.76 27.96 3.99
N ASP A 513 -12.57 27.08 4.99
CA ASP A 513 -13.65 26.25 5.53
C ASP A 513 -14.73 27.09 6.21
N MET A 514 -14.38 28.15 6.91
CA MET A 514 -15.32 29.13 7.49
C MET A 514 -16.28 29.65 6.41
N ILE A 515 -15.77 29.96 5.23
CA ILE A 515 -16.55 30.53 4.13
C ILE A 515 -17.30 29.47 3.38
N THR A 516 -16.61 28.42 2.94
CA THR A 516 -17.14 27.50 1.93
C THR A 516 -17.87 26.29 2.51
N VAL A 517 -17.58 25.92 3.75
CA VAL A 517 -18.18 24.76 4.44
C VAL A 517 -19.24 25.21 5.44
N TYR A 518 -18.88 26.21 6.26
CA TYR A 518 -19.72 26.60 7.41
C TYR A 518 -20.58 27.83 7.15
N GLY A 519 -20.42 28.51 6.01
CA GLY A 519 -21.20 29.73 5.67
C GLY A 519 -21.07 30.84 6.69
N MET A 520 -19.85 31.04 7.27
CA MET A 520 -19.57 31.99 8.33
C MET A 520 -19.10 33.38 7.83
N SER A 521 -19.23 33.65 6.51
CA SER A 521 -18.93 34.97 5.96
C SER A 521 -20.13 35.90 6.09
N ASP A 522 -19.87 37.15 6.51
CA ASP A 522 -20.90 38.20 6.56
C ASP A 522 -21.17 38.78 5.16
N GLU A 523 -20.21 38.71 4.24
CA GLU A 523 -20.31 39.23 2.88
C GLU A 523 -20.96 38.22 1.92
N LEU A 524 -20.57 36.95 1.99
CA LEU A 524 -21.08 35.89 1.11
C LEU A 524 -22.31 35.19 1.68
N GLY A 525 -22.66 35.44 2.94
CA GLY A 525 -23.86 34.92 3.58
C GLY A 525 -23.78 33.43 3.94
N THR A 526 -24.95 32.85 4.25
CA THR A 526 -25.09 31.47 4.72
C THR A 526 -25.23 30.49 3.56
N ILE A 527 -24.23 30.41 2.68
CA ILE A 527 -24.21 29.55 1.52
C ILE A 527 -23.23 28.40 1.72
N SER A 528 -23.60 27.18 1.40
CA SER A 528 -22.70 26.05 1.28
C SER A 528 -22.23 25.90 -0.15
N PHE A 529 -20.93 25.84 -0.36
CA PHE A 529 -20.31 25.67 -1.68
C PHE A 529 -19.99 24.19 -1.98
N LYS A 530 -20.54 23.27 -1.19
CA LYS A 530 -20.42 21.83 -1.45
C LYS A 530 -21.63 21.34 -2.22
N ASP A 531 -21.38 20.44 -3.17
CA ASP A 531 -22.44 19.70 -3.87
C ASP A 531 -23.12 18.68 -2.96
N SER A 532 -24.12 17.97 -3.48
CA SER A 532 -24.83 16.89 -2.77
C SER A 532 -23.89 15.73 -2.36
N ASP A 533 -22.69 15.71 -2.86
CA ASP A 533 -21.67 14.69 -2.66
C ASP A 533 -20.53 15.18 -1.73
N GLY A 534 -20.67 16.40 -1.20
CA GLY A 534 -19.71 16.99 -0.27
C GLY A 534 -18.43 17.52 -0.93
N GLN A 535 -18.36 17.51 -2.27
CA GLN A 535 -17.25 18.09 -3.02
C GLN A 535 -17.51 19.56 -3.31
N MET A 536 -16.43 20.35 -3.43
CA MET A 536 -16.54 21.76 -3.79
C MET A 536 -17.01 21.89 -5.23
N ASP A 537 -18.22 22.39 -5.43
CA ASP A 537 -18.80 22.62 -6.76
C ASP A 537 -18.45 24.02 -7.26
N TYR A 538 -17.24 24.17 -7.76
CA TYR A 538 -16.81 25.43 -8.38
C TYR A 538 -17.53 25.76 -9.68
N GLN A 539 -18.17 24.77 -10.32
CA GLN A 539 -18.89 25.00 -11.60
C GLN A 539 -20.27 25.59 -11.39
N MET A 540 -20.89 25.33 -10.23
CA MET A 540 -22.19 25.89 -9.87
C MET A 540 -22.13 27.41 -9.64
N PHE A 541 -20.95 27.89 -9.24
CA PHE A 541 -20.72 29.30 -8.92
C PHE A 541 -19.72 29.89 -9.91
N GLY A 542 -20.13 30.91 -10.68
CA GLY A 542 -19.31 31.56 -11.70
C GLY A 542 -17.97 32.12 -11.16
N GLU A 543 -17.11 32.59 -12.05
CA GLU A 543 -15.77 33.13 -11.73
C GLU A 543 -15.85 34.29 -10.72
N ASP A 544 -16.87 35.14 -10.78
CA ASP A 544 -17.07 36.23 -9.85
C ASP A 544 -17.22 35.79 -8.40
N MET A 545 -17.86 34.61 -8.15
CA MET A 545 -18.01 34.05 -6.82
C MET A 545 -16.71 33.47 -6.32
N GLN A 546 -15.92 32.80 -7.17
CA GLN A 546 -14.60 32.31 -6.81
C GLN A 546 -13.66 33.46 -6.40
N ASP A 547 -13.70 34.55 -7.15
CA ASP A 547 -13.00 35.80 -6.82
C ASP A 547 -13.43 36.37 -5.46
N ALA A 548 -14.75 36.38 -5.20
CA ALA A 548 -15.30 36.84 -3.94
C ALA A 548 -14.85 35.99 -2.76
N ILE A 549 -14.85 34.63 -2.91
CA ILE A 549 -14.30 33.71 -1.90
C ILE A 549 -12.82 34.01 -1.65
N GLY A 550 -12.02 34.19 -2.70
CA GLY A 550 -10.59 34.52 -2.56
C GLY A 550 -10.33 35.82 -1.82
N LYS A 551 -11.13 36.87 -2.12
CA LYS A 551 -11.06 38.17 -1.44
C LYS A 551 -11.44 38.04 0.04
N GLU A 552 -12.48 37.29 0.35
CA GLU A 552 -12.95 37.12 1.72
C GLU A 552 -11.99 36.27 2.57
N VAL A 553 -11.41 35.18 2.01
CA VAL A 553 -10.30 34.42 2.65
C VAL A 553 -9.16 35.37 2.99
N LYS A 554 -8.72 36.17 2.00
CA LYS A 554 -7.65 37.14 2.22
C LYS A 554 -8.02 38.16 3.31
N ARG A 555 -9.25 38.68 3.31
CA ARG A 555 -9.74 39.63 4.31
C ARG A 555 -9.68 39.04 5.73
N LEU A 556 -10.11 37.80 5.91
CA LEU A 556 -10.06 37.11 7.21
C LEU A 556 -8.63 36.97 7.71
N ILE A 557 -7.72 36.53 6.84
CA ILE A 557 -6.30 36.36 7.16
C ILE A 557 -5.65 37.69 7.49
N ASP A 558 -5.85 38.73 6.67
CA ASP A 558 -5.27 40.08 6.89
C ASP A 558 -5.80 40.70 8.20
N THR A 559 -7.07 40.48 8.53
CA THR A 559 -7.69 40.94 9.77
C THR A 559 -7.06 40.22 10.97
N ALA A 560 -7.01 38.90 10.95
CA ALA A 560 -6.41 38.08 12.01
C ALA A 560 -4.92 38.42 12.22
N TYR A 561 -4.18 38.67 11.14
CA TYR A 561 -2.78 39.09 11.23
C TYR A 561 -2.60 40.46 11.89
N ARG A 562 -3.44 41.43 11.57
CA ARG A 562 -3.44 42.77 12.19
C ARG A 562 -3.79 42.67 13.67
N ASP A 563 -4.79 41.87 14.02
CA ASP A 563 -5.23 41.71 15.41
C ASP A 563 -4.13 41.02 16.25
N ALA A 564 -3.43 40.01 15.69
CA ALA A 564 -2.24 39.42 16.32
C ALA A 564 -1.13 40.43 16.55
N GLN A 565 -0.84 41.31 15.56
CA GLN A 565 0.14 42.38 15.72
C GLN A 565 -0.26 43.37 16.80
N GLU A 566 -1.54 43.70 16.93
CA GLU A 566 -2.02 44.64 17.96
C GLU A 566 -1.87 44.04 19.35
N ILE A 567 -2.23 42.79 19.58
CA ILE A 567 -2.01 42.08 20.85
C ILE A 567 -0.52 42.09 21.22
N LEU A 568 0.36 41.78 20.26
CA LEU A 568 1.80 41.73 20.52
C LEU A 568 2.41 43.13 20.79
N LYS A 569 1.95 44.18 20.13
CA LYS A 569 2.38 45.57 20.39
C LYS A 569 2.04 46.02 21.80
N GLN A 570 0.86 45.64 22.30
CA GLN A 570 0.43 45.92 23.65
C GLN A 570 1.23 45.16 24.71
N ASN A 571 1.85 44.02 24.34
CA ASN A 571 2.55 43.09 25.22
C ASN A 571 4.02 42.90 24.83
N VAL A 572 4.66 43.91 24.24
CA VAL A 572 6.02 43.78 23.70
C VAL A 572 7.08 43.49 24.76
N GLU A 573 6.93 44.05 25.99
CA GLU A 573 7.84 43.78 27.10
C GLU A 573 7.77 42.29 27.53
N THR A 574 6.56 41.75 27.64
CA THR A 574 6.33 40.35 27.95
C THR A 574 6.89 39.43 26.84
N LEU A 575 6.75 39.84 25.56
CA LEU A 575 7.32 39.13 24.43
C LEU A 575 8.84 39.03 24.52
N HIS A 576 9.51 40.14 24.86
CA HIS A 576 10.96 40.14 25.09
C HIS A 576 11.37 39.27 26.28
N ALA A 577 10.61 39.29 27.37
CA ALA A 577 10.90 38.53 28.59
C ALA A 577 10.80 37.02 28.33
N ILE A 578 9.70 36.55 27.68
CA ILE A 578 9.49 35.14 27.32
C ILE A 578 10.55 34.68 26.32
N ALA A 579 10.81 35.44 25.26
CA ALA A 579 11.82 35.10 24.26
C ALA A 579 13.22 34.97 24.89
N LYS A 580 13.59 35.87 25.82
CA LYS A 580 14.86 35.81 26.55
C LYS A 580 14.95 34.56 27.42
N GLU A 581 13.87 34.19 28.11
CA GLU A 581 13.82 33.00 28.95
C GLU A 581 13.95 31.74 28.08
N LEU A 582 13.23 31.69 26.93
CA LEU A 582 13.35 30.60 25.94
C LEU A 582 14.77 30.46 25.38
N MET A 583 15.45 31.58 25.09
CA MET A 583 16.84 31.54 24.65
C MET A 583 17.79 30.95 25.70
N THR A 584 17.45 31.09 27.00
CA THR A 584 18.26 30.62 28.12
C THR A 584 17.94 29.19 28.52
N LYS A 585 16.65 28.86 28.71
CA LYS A 585 16.17 27.56 29.20
C LYS A 585 15.77 26.61 28.08
N GLU A 586 15.58 27.10 26.85
CA GLU A 586 15.10 26.41 25.67
C GLU A 586 13.65 25.88 25.78
N LYS A 587 13.07 25.89 26.99
CA LYS A 587 11.76 25.41 27.30
C LYS A 587 11.15 26.13 28.51
N ILE A 588 9.85 26.43 28.44
CA ILE A 588 9.04 27.04 29.50
C ILE A 588 7.79 26.20 29.69
N ASN A 589 7.53 25.77 30.93
CA ASN A 589 6.30 25.03 31.28
C ASN A 589 5.17 26.01 31.64
N GLU A 590 3.94 25.48 31.82
CA GLU A 590 2.72 26.23 32.16
C GLU A 590 2.91 27.14 33.35
N GLN A 591 3.49 26.65 34.46
CA GLN A 591 3.68 27.42 35.68
C GLN A 591 4.67 28.58 35.51
N GLU A 592 5.73 28.36 34.73
CA GLU A 592 6.72 29.39 34.41
C GLU A 592 6.13 30.44 33.45
N PHE A 593 5.34 30.00 32.47
CA PHE A 593 4.67 30.85 31.50
C PHE A 593 3.67 31.79 32.17
N ASN A 594 2.83 31.26 33.07
CA ASN A 594 1.82 32.06 33.77
C ASN A 594 2.41 33.14 34.66
N LYS A 595 3.66 33.01 35.14
CA LYS A 595 4.34 34.04 35.95
C LYS A 595 4.61 35.35 35.20
N PHE A 596 4.64 35.32 33.86
CA PHE A 596 4.84 36.53 33.07
C PHE A 596 3.59 37.44 33.00
N PHE A 597 2.45 36.95 33.47
CA PHE A 597 1.15 37.64 33.42
C PHE A 597 0.59 37.94 34.82
N MET A 598 1.32 37.56 35.87
CA MET A 598 1.03 37.92 37.26
C MET A 598 1.73 39.22 37.63
#